data_ec6d8646810f579aa2217f77d8fa9ffa
#
_entry.id   ec6d8646810f579aa2217f77d8fa9ffa
#
_cell.length_a   1.000
_cell.length_b   1.000
_cell.length_c   1.000
_cell.angle_alpha   90.00
_cell.angle_beta   90.00
_cell.angle_gamma   90.00
#
_symmetry.space_group_name_H-M   'P 1'
#
loop_
_entity.id
_entity.type
_entity.pdbx_description
1 polymer ?
#
loop_
_entity_poly.entity_id
_entity_poly.type
_entity_poly.pdbx_seq_one_letter_code
_entity_poly.pdbx_strand_id
1 'polypeptide(L)'
;PSQIQKLLEKSRKLHYEQYLYKVGLVKCRAFVNQTITFDFPVTALIGPNGGGKTTILGACALTYDSVSPRQFFTRNRQLDQEMKNWSITYDLVDRSKNKTDVVKRTASFSREKWYRDAVHRDVRFFGISRTLPAVERKDLSRFTNKNVVFSSDKIHTLSPEAAFHISKILGKDVSDYSVIQTDKFGNLTLLSG
;
A
#
# COMPACT_ATOMS: atom_id res chain seq x y z
N PRO A 1 -28.15 14.38 -5.77
CA PRO A 1 -27.37 13.63 -4.80
C PRO A 1 -25.93 14.06 -4.80
N SER A 2 -25.33 14.20 -3.62
CA SER A 2 -23.93 14.58 -3.50
C SER A 2 -23.04 13.51 -4.15
N GLN A 3 -21.84 13.89 -4.58
CA GLN A 3 -20.86 12.95 -5.14
C GLN A 3 -20.58 11.79 -4.17
N ILE A 4 -20.55 12.06 -2.88
CA ILE A 4 -20.40 11.06 -1.81
C ILE A 4 -21.52 10.04 -1.84
N GLN A 5 -22.78 10.45 -1.97
CA GLN A 5 -23.92 9.51 -2.05
C GLN A 5 -23.83 8.61 -3.27
N LYS A 6 -23.45 9.15 -4.44
CA LYS A 6 -23.24 8.35 -5.66
C LYS A 6 -22.15 7.30 -5.48
N LEU A 7 -21.04 7.67 -4.84
CA LEU A 7 -19.94 6.75 -4.54
C LEU A 7 -20.37 5.66 -3.55
N LEU A 8 -21.12 6.04 -2.51
CA LEU A 8 -21.63 5.10 -1.51
C LEU A 8 -22.62 4.09 -2.12
N GLU A 9 -23.56 4.56 -2.94
CA GLU A 9 -24.48 3.66 -3.65
C GLU A 9 -23.74 2.70 -4.59
N LYS A 10 -22.76 3.20 -5.32
CA LYS A 10 -21.92 2.39 -6.20
C LYS A 10 -21.17 1.32 -5.42
N SER A 11 -20.64 1.66 -4.25
CA SER A 11 -19.95 0.73 -3.36
C SER A 11 -20.91 -0.34 -2.81
N ARG A 12 -22.07 0.07 -2.27
CA ARG A 12 -23.09 -0.85 -1.73
C ARG A 12 -23.62 -1.84 -2.76
N LYS A 13 -23.72 -1.43 -4.01
CA LYS A 13 -24.14 -2.30 -5.13
C LYS A 13 -22.99 -3.14 -5.70
N LEU A 14 -21.79 -3.07 -5.12
CA LEU A 14 -20.58 -3.74 -5.60
C LEU A 14 -20.29 -3.45 -7.09
N HIS A 15 -20.56 -2.22 -7.54
CA HIS A 15 -20.42 -1.80 -8.94
C HIS A 15 -19.02 -1.32 -9.32
N TYR A 16 -18.04 -1.38 -8.41
CA TYR A 16 -16.64 -1.24 -8.77
C TYR A 16 -16.13 -2.54 -9.38
N GLU A 17 -15.34 -2.46 -10.42
CA GLU A 17 -14.93 -3.64 -11.19
C GLU A 17 -14.03 -4.58 -10.39
N GLN A 18 -13.09 -4.00 -9.65
CA GLN A 18 -12.11 -4.80 -8.90
C GLN A 18 -11.68 -4.08 -7.61
N TYR A 19 -11.94 -4.69 -6.46
CA TYR A 19 -11.45 -4.19 -5.16
C TYR A 19 -11.52 -5.25 -4.08
N LEU A 20 -10.80 -4.99 -2.97
CA LEU A 20 -10.90 -5.77 -1.76
C LEU A 20 -12.15 -5.36 -1.00
N TYR A 21 -13.12 -6.26 -0.88
CA TYR A 21 -14.38 -5.99 -0.20
C TYR A 21 -14.34 -6.32 1.28
N LYS A 22 -13.75 -7.47 1.65
CA LYS A 22 -13.74 -7.93 3.03
C LYS A 22 -12.44 -8.66 3.35
N VAL A 23 -11.97 -8.48 4.59
CA VAL A 23 -10.86 -9.23 5.16
C VAL A 23 -11.29 -9.86 6.47
N GLY A 24 -11.14 -11.17 6.57
CA GLY A 24 -11.36 -11.92 7.79
C GLY A 24 -10.03 -12.31 8.43
N LEU A 25 -9.75 -11.83 9.63
CA LEU A 25 -8.60 -12.20 10.44
C LEU A 25 -9.01 -13.38 11.32
N VAL A 26 -8.92 -14.61 10.80
CA VAL A 26 -9.24 -15.82 11.59
C VAL A 26 -8.26 -15.94 12.75
N LYS A 27 -6.98 -15.74 12.47
CA LYS A 27 -5.92 -15.57 13.47
C LYS A 27 -4.78 -14.78 12.85
N CYS A 28 -4.46 -13.62 13.41
CA CYS A 28 -3.30 -12.82 13.00
C CYS A 28 -2.89 -11.88 14.13
N ARG A 29 -1.75 -12.11 14.76
CA ARG A 29 -1.33 -11.41 15.98
C ARG A 29 -2.43 -11.44 17.06
N ALA A 30 -2.81 -10.27 17.59
CA ALA A 30 -3.87 -10.14 18.60
C ALA A 30 -5.29 -10.32 18.03
N PHE A 31 -5.46 -10.38 16.69
CA PHE A 31 -6.77 -10.52 16.09
C PHE A 31 -7.17 -11.99 16.00
N VAL A 32 -8.35 -12.31 16.49
CA VAL A 32 -8.98 -13.63 16.39
C VAL A 32 -10.43 -13.45 15.96
N ASN A 33 -10.81 -14.11 14.88
CA ASN A 33 -12.17 -14.10 14.31
C ASN A 33 -12.74 -12.67 14.12
N GLN A 34 -11.89 -11.75 13.67
CA GLN A 34 -12.30 -10.38 13.35
C GLN A 34 -12.50 -10.21 11.85
N THR A 35 -13.51 -9.43 11.48
CA THR A 35 -13.83 -9.13 10.08
C THR A 35 -13.88 -7.64 9.86
N ILE A 36 -13.31 -7.21 8.74
CA ILE A 36 -13.31 -5.81 8.30
C ILE A 36 -13.93 -5.78 6.91
N THR A 37 -14.95 -4.94 6.75
CA THR A 37 -15.60 -4.72 5.46
C THR A 37 -15.28 -3.31 4.96
N PHE A 38 -14.98 -3.19 3.68
CA PHE A 38 -14.65 -1.94 3.02
C PHE A 38 -15.87 -1.45 2.23
N ASP A 39 -16.73 -0.71 2.91
CA ASP A 39 -18.01 -0.23 2.35
C ASP A 39 -17.86 1.03 1.50
N PHE A 40 -16.68 1.63 1.47
CA PHE A 40 -16.39 2.85 0.74
C PHE A 40 -15.00 2.82 0.12
N PRO A 41 -14.78 3.47 -1.05
CA PRO A 41 -13.49 3.49 -1.75
C PRO A 41 -12.33 4.06 -0.93
N VAL A 42 -12.62 4.93 0.04
CA VAL A 42 -11.62 5.49 0.96
C VAL A 42 -11.95 5.03 2.36
N THR A 43 -11.04 4.29 2.98
CA THR A 43 -11.18 3.78 4.35
C THR A 43 -10.02 4.24 5.20
N ALA A 44 -10.31 4.83 6.37
CA ALA A 44 -9.31 5.21 7.35
C ALA A 44 -9.30 4.24 8.53
N LEU A 45 -8.11 3.76 8.91
CA LEU A 45 -7.89 2.97 10.12
C LEU A 45 -7.43 3.90 11.25
N ILE A 46 -8.29 4.10 12.23
CA ILE A 46 -8.05 5.01 13.37
C ILE A 46 -7.90 4.19 14.66
N GLY A 47 -7.02 4.62 15.55
CA GLY A 47 -6.80 3.97 16.84
C GLY A 47 -5.44 4.31 17.45
N PRO A 48 -5.19 3.88 18.70
CA PRO A 48 -3.94 4.14 19.42
C PRO A 48 -2.73 3.46 18.77
N ASN A 49 -1.54 3.92 19.11
CA ASN A 49 -0.31 3.22 18.75
C ASN A 49 -0.30 1.81 19.36
N GLY A 50 0.15 0.82 18.60
CA GLY A 50 0.05 -0.58 19.01
C GLY A 50 -1.34 -1.22 18.79
N GLY A 51 -2.39 -0.47 18.46
CA GLY A 51 -3.75 -0.97 18.23
C GLY A 51 -3.96 -1.84 16.99
N GLY A 52 -2.90 -2.28 16.33
CA GLY A 52 -3.00 -3.24 15.22
C GLY A 52 -3.28 -2.66 13.84
N LYS A 53 -3.31 -1.33 13.66
CA LYS A 53 -3.57 -0.69 12.35
C LYS A 53 -2.66 -1.22 11.23
N THR A 54 -1.35 -1.30 11.52
CA THR A 54 -0.37 -1.83 10.56
C THR A 54 -0.57 -3.32 10.29
N THR A 55 -1.06 -4.08 11.28
CA THR A 55 -1.40 -5.50 11.09
C THR A 55 -2.58 -5.66 10.14
N ILE A 56 -3.62 -4.84 10.29
CA ILE A 56 -4.78 -4.83 9.38
C ILE A 56 -4.34 -4.43 7.98
N LEU A 57 -3.58 -3.34 7.85
CA LEU A 57 -3.07 -2.89 6.55
C LEU A 57 -2.21 -3.96 5.88
N GLY A 58 -1.32 -4.60 6.63
CA GLY A 58 -0.50 -5.71 6.15
C GLY A 58 -1.34 -6.91 5.73
N ALA A 59 -2.34 -7.28 6.52
CA ALA A 59 -3.27 -8.35 6.17
C ALA A 59 -3.98 -8.07 4.85
N CYS A 60 -4.50 -6.86 4.65
CA CYS A 60 -5.11 -6.44 3.37
C CYS A 60 -4.10 -6.54 2.21
N ALA A 61 -2.88 -6.08 2.43
CA ALA A 61 -1.84 -6.05 1.41
C ALA A 61 -1.38 -7.44 0.95
N LEU A 62 -1.45 -8.45 1.82
CA LEU A 62 -1.08 -9.83 1.47
C LEU A 62 -1.97 -10.47 0.40
N THR A 63 -3.13 -9.90 0.11
CA THR A 63 -3.99 -10.31 -1.01
C THR A 63 -3.29 -10.15 -2.36
N TYR A 64 -2.31 -9.25 -2.45
CA TYR A 64 -1.67 -8.87 -3.70
C TYR A 64 -0.26 -9.47 -3.80
N ASP A 65 0.07 -10.03 -4.97
CA ASP A 65 1.35 -10.72 -5.21
C ASP A 65 2.55 -9.77 -5.17
N SER A 66 2.37 -8.52 -5.60
CA SER A 66 3.40 -7.48 -5.60
C SER A 66 3.87 -7.07 -4.19
N VAL A 67 3.12 -7.42 -3.14
CA VAL A 67 3.46 -7.08 -1.75
C VAL A 67 4.14 -8.26 -1.05
N SER A 68 5.37 -8.04 -0.59
CA SER A 68 6.08 -9.05 0.20
C SER A 68 5.54 -9.12 1.63
N PRO A 69 5.25 -10.31 2.18
CA PRO A 69 4.84 -10.46 3.58
C PRO A 69 5.84 -9.86 4.57
N ARG A 70 7.12 -9.87 4.25
CA ARG A 70 8.19 -9.32 5.10
C ARG A 70 8.08 -7.81 5.33
N GLN A 71 7.34 -7.09 4.50
CA GLN A 71 7.10 -5.65 4.70
C GLN A 71 6.28 -5.35 5.97
N PHE A 72 5.42 -6.29 6.38
CA PHE A 72 4.50 -6.11 7.49
C PHE A 72 4.70 -7.12 8.62
N PHE A 73 5.16 -8.31 8.28
CA PHE A 73 5.26 -9.46 9.17
C PHE A 73 6.68 -10.02 9.11
N THR A 74 7.61 -9.26 9.68
CA THR A 74 8.97 -9.74 9.94
C THR A 74 8.93 -10.68 11.13
N ARG A 75 9.55 -11.83 11.00
CA ARG A 75 9.72 -12.79 12.08
C ARG A 75 11.09 -12.66 12.70
N ASN A 76 11.13 -12.45 14.00
CA ASN A 76 12.31 -12.73 14.79
C ASN A 76 12.14 -14.13 15.42
N ARG A 77 12.98 -15.09 15.03
CA ARG A 77 12.88 -16.48 15.51
C ARG A 77 12.98 -16.62 17.02
N GLN A 78 13.65 -15.68 17.68
CA GLN A 78 13.85 -15.70 19.14
C GLN A 78 12.71 -15.00 19.90
N LEU A 79 12.12 -13.95 19.31
CA LEU A 79 11.15 -13.09 19.98
C LEU A 79 9.69 -13.37 19.57
N ASP A 80 9.45 -13.78 18.31
CA ASP A 80 8.11 -13.98 17.77
C ASP A 80 7.70 -15.46 17.76
N GLN A 81 7.56 -16.06 18.94
CA GLN A 81 7.00 -17.43 19.07
C GLN A 81 5.52 -17.51 18.70
N GLU A 82 4.82 -16.37 18.70
CA GLU A 82 3.37 -16.28 18.46
C GLU A 82 2.97 -16.40 16.98
N MET A 83 3.91 -16.25 16.04
CA MET A 83 3.62 -16.36 14.61
C MET A 83 3.41 -17.82 14.22
N LYS A 84 2.30 -18.41 14.68
CA LYS A 84 1.93 -19.81 14.41
C LYS A 84 0.51 -19.90 13.91
N ASN A 85 0.31 -20.64 12.81
CA ASN A 85 -1.01 -20.97 12.28
C ASN A 85 -1.90 -19.73 12.06
N TRP A 86 -1.32 -18.66 11.48
CA TRP A 86 -2.11 -17.51 11.10
C TRP A 86 -2.92 -17.82 9.85
N SER A 87 -4.15 -17.33 9.83
CA SER A 87 -5.08 -17.52 8.73
C SER A 87 -5.88 -16.24 8.50
N ILE A 88 -5.90 -15.82 7.24
CA ILE A 88 -6.58 -14.62 6.77
C ILE A 88 -7.42 -15.01 5.55
N THR A 89 -8.65 -14.56 5.51
CA THR A 89 -9.55 -14.77 4.39
C THR A 89 -9.86 -13.45 3.70
N TYR A 90 -10.16 -13.51 2.41
CA TYR A 90 -10.46 -12.34 1.60
C TYR A 90 -11.68 -12.58 0.74
N ASP A 91 -12.58 -11.62 0.71
CA ASP A 91 -13.61 -11.50 -0.29
C ASP A 91 -13.25 -10.37 -1.25
N LEU A 92 -13.01 -10.70 -2.50
CA LEU A 92 -12.63 -9.78 -3.56
C LEU A 92 -13.79 -9.61 -4.54
N VAL A 93 -14.12 -8.38 -4.85
CA VAL A 93 -14.92 -8.12 -6.05
C VAL A 93 -13.99 -8.17 -7.24
N ASP A 94 -14.34 -8.99 -8.22
CA ASP A 94 -13.64 -9.13 -9.50
C ASP A 94 -14.66 -9.50 -10.58
N ARG A 95 -15.20 -8.48 -11.24
CA ARG A 95 -16.27 -8.63 -12.22
C ARG A 95 -15.83 -9.32 -13.52
N SER A 96 -14.53 -9.42 -13.74
CA SER A 96 -13.99 -10.22 -14.84
C SER A 96 -14.06 -11.73 -14.56
N LYS A 97 -13.98 -12.12 -13.29
CA LYS A 97 -14.00 -13.53 -12.86
C LYS A 97 -15.38 -14.01 -12.38
N ASN A 98 -16.08 -13.14 -11.67
CA ASN A 98 -17.43 -13.43 -11.18
C ASN A 98 -18.30 -12.18 -11.30
N LYS A 99 -19.34 -12.26 -12.12
CA LYS A 99 -20.21 -11.11 -12.43
C LYS A 99 -21.15 -10.73 -11.28
N THR A 100 -21.48 -11.65 -10.41
CA THR A 100 -22.53 -11.50 -9.40
C THR A 100 -22.02 -11.57 -7.96
N ASP A 101 -21.01 -12.40 -7.70
CA ASP A 101 -20.55 -12.72 -6.36
C ASP A 101 -19.09 -12.31 -6.15
N VAL A 102 -18.59 -12.49 -4.94
CA VAL A 102 -17.19 -12.26 -4.56
C VAL A 102 -16.32 -13.47 -4.86
N VAL A 103 -15.05 -13.21 -5.14
CA VAL A 103 -14.04 -14.25 -5.28
C VAL A 103 -13.32 -14.41 -3.94
N LYS A 104 -13.41 -15.60 -3.35
CA LYS A 104 -12.77 -15.90 -2.07
C LYS A 104 -11.30 -16.27 -2.27
N ARG A 105 -10.44 -15.74 -1.39
CA ARG A 105 -9.00 -16.00 -1.35
C ARG A 105 -8.54 -16.20 0.08
N THR A 106 -7.36 -16.79 0.25
CA THR A 106 -6.80 -17.04 1.57
C THR A 106 -5.30 -16.73 1.61
N ALA A 107 -4.83 -16.35 2.77
CA ALA A 107 -3.42 -16.36 3.11
C ALA A 107 -3.23 -17.03 4.46
N SER A 108 -2.23 -17.88 4.58
CA SER A 108 -1.92 -18.55 5.83
C SER A 108 -0.42 -18.56 6.09
N PHE A 109 -0.06 -18.53 7.36
CA PHE A 109 1.32 -18.74 7.78
C PHE A 109 1.42 -20.01 8.60
N SER A 110 2.09 -21.01 8.07
CA SER A 110 2.34 -22.28 8.73
C SER A 110 3.71 -22.83 8.35
N ARG A 111 4.30 -23.68 9.19
CA ARG A 111 5.63 -24.28 8.95
C ARG A 111 6.68 -23.24 8.52
N GLU A 112 6.64 -22.06 9.16
CA GLU A 112 7.57 -20.94 8.92
C GLU A 112 7.48 -20.29 7.53
N LYS A 113 6.42 -20.55 6.77
CA LYS A 113 6.20 -20.03 5.41
C LYS A 113 4.81 -19.43 5.26
N TRP A 114 4.72 -18.44 4.39
CA TRP A 114 3.46 -17.91 3.91
C TRP A 114 2.97 -18.70 2.70
N TYR A 115 1.73 -19.12 2.76
CA TYR A 115 0.96 -19.69 1.65
C TYR A 115 -0.13 -18.69 1.30
N ARG A 116 -0.16 -18.20 0.06
CA ARG A 116 -1.07 -17.15 -0.36
C ARG A 116 -1.68 -17.49 -1.70
N ASP A 117 -3.01 -17.35 -1.77
CA ASP A 117 -3.73 -17.29 -3.02
C ASP A 117 -3.85 -15.81 -3.44
N ALA A 118 -2.72 -15.24 -3.83
CA ALA A 118 -2.60 -13.82 -4.14
C ALA A 118 -3.11 -13.50 -5.55
N VAL A 119 -3.58 -12.27 -5.73
CA VAL A 119 -4.01 -11.76 -7.02
C VAL A 119 -3.01 -10.77 -7.60
N HIS A 120 -2.83 -10.83 -8.91
CA HIS A 120 -2.01 -9.85 -9.62
C HIS A 120 -2.85 -8.59 -9.89
N ARG A 121 -2.43 -7.46 -9.29
CA ARG A 121 -3.04 -6.13 -9.51
C ARG A 121 -2.00 -5.04 -9.33
N ASP A 122 -2.22 -3.90 -9.99
CA ASP A 122 -1.41 -2.71 -9.73
C ASP A 122 -1.81 -2.10 -8.39
N VAL A 123 -1.01 -2.39 -7.38
CA VAL A 123 -1.19 -1.91 -6.01
C VAL A 123 0.01 -1.09 -5.58
N ARG A 124 -0.25 0.08 -5.03
CA ARG A 124 0.79 0.99 -4.53
C ARG A 124 0.73 1.06 -3.01
N PHE A 125 1.83 0.74 -2.38
CA PHE A 125 2.01 0.91 -0.95
C PHE A 125 2.84 2.17 -0.66
N PHE A 126 2.28 3.08 0.12
CA PHE A 126 2.94 4.30 0.55
C PHE A 126 3.30 4.19 2.04
N GLY A 127 4.55 3.83 2.32
CA GLY A 127 5.05 3.71 3.68
C GLY A 127 5.37 5.07 4.32
N ILE A 128 5.46 5.09 5.64
CA ILE A 128 5.79 6.29 6.44
C ILE A 128 7.14 6.93 6.04
N SER A 129 8.07 6.14 5.51
CA SER A 129 9.34 6.65 5.04
C SER A 129 9.22 7.76 3.97
N ARG A 130 8.09 7.86 3.29
CA ARG A 130 7.83 8.94 2.32
C ARG A 130 7.56 10.29 2.97
N THR A 131 7.13 10.30 4.22
CA THR A 131 6.85 11.52 4.98
C THR A 131 8.04 11.99 5.81
N LEU A 132 9.09 11.18 5.90
CA LEU A 132 10.31 11.54 6.62
C LEU A 132 11.18 12.46 5.76
N PRO A 133 11.80 13.48 6.37
CA PRO A 133 12.81 14.29 5.71
C PRO A 133 13.94 13.44 5.12
N ALA A 134 14.51 13.86 4.00
CA ALA A 134 15.57 13.10 3.32
C ALA A 134 16.79 12.82 4.24
N VAL A 135 17.09 13.74 5.15
CA VAL A 135 18.19 13.60 6.13
C VAL A 135 17.97 12.47 7.12
N GLU A 136 16.71 12.15 7.46
CA GLU A 136 16.35 11.06 8.38
C GLU A 136 16.26 9.69 7.67
N ARG A 137 16.24 9.70 6.36
CA ARG A 137 16.18 8.51 5.53
C ARG A 137 17.58 8.05 5.17
N LYS A 138 18.02 6.91 5.72
CA LYS A 138 19.35 6.32 5.45
C LYS A 138 19.62 6.09 3.96
N ASP A 139 18.58 5.80 3.18
CA ASP A 139 18.66 5.60 1.75
C ASP A 139 18.80 6.90 0.96
N LEU A 140 18.33 8.03 1.49
CA LEU A 140 18.37 9.34 0.85
C LEU A 140 19.39 10.30 1.46
N SER A 141 19.86 10.06 2.68
CA SER A 141 20.78 10.98 3.38
C SER A 141 22.05 11.31 2.57
N ARG A 142 22.53 10.36 1.75
CA ARG A 142 23.67 10.60 0.85
C ARG A 142 23.39 11.69 -0.21
N PHE A 143 22.11 11.86 -0.61
CA PHE A 143 21.73 12.87 -1.61
C PHE A 143 21.56 14.27 -1.01
N THR A 144 21.58 14.40 0.31
CA THR A 144 21.57 15.69 1.00
C THR A 144 22.99 16.29 1.14
N ASN A 145 24.03 15.53 0.76
CA ASN A 145 25.39 16.01 0.80
C ASN A 145 25.65 16.96 -0.37
N LYS A 146 26.15 18.17 -0.08
CA LYS A 146 26.45 19.23 -1.07
C LYS A 146 27.45 18.81 -2.15
N ASN A 147 28.26 17.77 -1.91
CA ASN A 147 29.28 17.30 -2.83
C ASN A 147 28.78 16.19 -3.80
N VAL A 148 27.52 15.81 -3.72
CA VAL A 148 26.97 14.83 -4.65
C VAL A 148 26.60 15.53 -5.95
N VAL A 149 27.29 15.17 -7.02
CA VAL A 149 26.98 15.61 -8.39
C VAL A 149 26.19 14.51 -9.08
N PHE A 150 25.07 14.85 -9.65
CA PHE A 150 24.27 13.94 -10.46
C PHE A 150 24.66 14.07 -11.93
N SER A 151 24.81 12.95 -12.61
CA SER A 151 25.00 12.96 -14.06
C SER A 151 23.73 13.49 -14.74
N SER A 152 23.88 14.34 -15.73
CA SER A 152 22.77 15.01 -16.44
C SER A 152 21.82 14.01 -17.12
N ASP A 153 22.32 12.85 -17.53
CA ASP A 153 21.55 11.75 -18.12
C ASP A 153 20.54 11.10 -17.15
N LYS A 154 20.75 11.29 -15.84
CA LYS A 154 19.85 10.78 -14.79
C LYS A 154 18.82 11.80 -14.29
N ILE A 155 18.89 13.02 -14.78
CA ILE A 155 17.98 14.10 -14.42
C ILE A 155 16.94 14.23 -15.53
N HIS A 156 15.69 14.06 -15.18
CA HIS A 156 14.57 14.13 -16.12
C HIS A 156 13.56 15.18 -15.65
N THR A 157 12.94 15.87 -16.56
CA THR A 157 11.76 16.71 -16.26
C THR A 157 10.54 15.85 -16.02
N LEU A 158 9.61 16.36 -15.21
CA LEU A 158 8.31 15.70 -15.07
C LEU A 158 7.55 15.73 -16.40
N SER A 159 6.85 14.64 -16.71
CA SER A 159 5.91 14.69 -17.84
C SER A 159 4.81 15.72 -17.54
N PRO A 160 4.25 16.39 -18.56
CA PRO A 160 3.19 17.39 -18.34
C PRO A 160 1.99 16.84 -17.56
N GLU A 161 1.60 15.58 -17.82
CA GLU A 161 0.53 14.89 -17.11
C GLU A 161 0.89 14.68 -15.62
N ALA A 162 2.09 14.21 -15.33
CA ALA A 162 2.56 14.01 -13.95
C ALA A 162 2.65 15.36 -13.21
N ALA A 163 3.21 16.40 -13.84
CA ALA A 163 3.29 17.74 -13.28
C ALA A 163 1.88 18.29 -12.94
N PHE A 164 0.92 18.12 -13.85
CA PHE A 164 -0.47 18.54 -13.61
C PHE A 164 -1.09 17.85 -12.39
N HIS A 165 -0.99 16.52 -12.30
CA HIS A 165 -1.56 15.77 -11.19
C HIS A 165 -0.86 16.09 -9.86
N ILE A 166 0.46 16.20 -9.86
CA ILE A 166 1.23 16.55 -8.66
C ILE A 166 0.90 17.97 -8.20
N SER A 167 0.84 18.94 -9.12
CA SER A 167 0.48 20.32 -8.82
C SER A 167 -0.91 20.39 -8.17
N LYS A 168 -1.86 19.62 -8.69
CA LYS A 168 -3.22 19.55 -8.15
C LYS A 168 -3.28 18.95 -6.74
N ILE A 169 -2.46 17.92 -6.48
CA ILE A 169 -2.37 17.29 -5.16
C ILE A 169 -1.70 18.20 -4.13
N LEU A 170 -0.62 18.88 -4.53
CA LEU A 170 0.17 19.72 -3.63
C LEU A 170 -0.38 21.16 -3.50
N GLY A 171 -1.32 21.56 -4.36
CA GLY A 171 -1.87 22.91 -4.39
C GLY A 171 -0.84 23.97 -4.83
N LYS A 172 0.23 23.57 -5.55
CA LYS A 172 1.27 24.48 -6.07
C LYS A 172 1.79 23.96 -7.40
N ASP A 173 2.34 24.89 -8.22
CA ASP A 173 2.99 24.52 -9.47
C ASP A 173 4.29 23.74 -9.19
N VAL A 174 4.49 22.68 -9.95
CA VAL A 174 5.69 21.81 -9.90
C VAL A 174 6.30 21.61 -11.28
N SER A 175 6.00 22.48 -12.25
CA SER A 175 6.56 22.41 -13.60
C SER A 175 8.09 22.46 -13.64
N ASP A 176 8.68 23.19 -12.69
CA ASP A 176 10.15 23.38 -12.59
C ASP A 176 10.86 22.24 -11.82
N TYR A 177 10.10 21.23 -11.38
CA TYR A 177 10.70 20.11 -10.64
C TYR A 177 11.35 19.12 -11.58
N SER A 178 12.52 18.63 -11.19
CA SER A 178 13.23 17.55 -11.86
C SER A 178 13.17 16.25 -11.07
N VAL A 179 13.18 15.13 -11.80
CA VAL A 179 13.20 13.78 -11.25
C VAL A 179 14.57 13.18 -11.49
N ILE A 180 15.22 12.69 -10.44
CA ILE A 180 16.45 11.92 -10.57
C ILE A 180 16.13 10.44 -10.57
N GLN A 181 16.58 9.73 -11.57
CA GLN A 181 16.53 8.28 -11.65
C GLN A 181 17.72 7.69 -10.86
N THR A 182 17.41 6.80 -9.93
CA THR A 182 18.41 6.09 -9.14
C THR A 182 18.28 4.58 -9.33
N ASP A 183 19.39 3.88 -9.44
CA ASP A 183 19.42 2.42 -9.71
C ASP A 183 18.81 1.57 -8.59
N LYS A 184 18.80 2.11 -7.34
CA LYS A 184 18.31 1.37 -6.16
C LYS A 184 16.92 1.76 -5.68
N PHE A 185 16.48 2.99 -5.93
CA PHE A 185 15.32 3.56 -5.23
C PHE A 185 14.26 4.12 -6.18
N GLY A 186 14.42 3.91 -7.47
CA GLY A 186 13.52 4.47 -8.48
C GLY A 186 13.72 5.98 -8.64
N ASN A 187 12.65 6.69 -8.94
CA ASN A 187 12.68 8.11 -9.22
C ASN A 187 12.55 8.94 -7.95
N LEU A 188 13.47 9.86 -7.74
CA LEU A 188 13.40 10.89 -6.71
C LEU A 188 13.08 12.22 -7.36
N THR A 189 12.15 12.97 -6.76
CA THR A 189 11.81 14.31 -7.22
C THR A 189 12.63 15.33 -6.43
N LEU A 190 13.33 16.19 -7.13
CA LEU A 190 14.07 17.30 -6.56
C LEU A 190 13.31 18.60 -6.78
N LEU A 191 13.44 19.50 -5.80
CA LEU A 191 13.11 20.90 -6.00
C LEU A 191 14.21 21.53 -6.84
N SER A 192 13.88 22.14 -7.97
CA SER A 192 14.76 23.13 -8.58
C SER A 192 14.68 24.37 -7.69
N GLY A 193 15.75 24.65 -6.96
CA GLY A 193 15.91 25.95 -6.29
C GLY A 193 16.21 27.03 -7.31
#